data_ceb7fbb89b9d9c87ae45ca834e2cd66d
#
_entry.id   ceb7fbb89b9d9c87ae45ca834e2cd66d
#
_cell.length_a   1.000
_cell.length_b   1.000
_cell.length_c   1.000
_cell.angle_alpha   90.00
_cell.angle_beta   90.00
_cell.angle_gamma   90.00
#
_symmetry.space_group_name_H-M   'P 1'
#
loop_
_entity.id
_entity.type
_entity.pdbx_description
1 polymer ?
#
loop_
_entity_poly.entity_id
_entity_poly.type
_entity_poly.pdbx_seq_one_letter_code
_entity_poly.pdbx_strand_id
1 'polypeptide(L)'
;VTDKSNGFLIDNKNVYEQGAGQYHACGVSKQSIGAVIWNVDWGTDGCFESHATQPRATLFDNCSGGLVRYHAGGAEDEAPNHLSDLTIWNLNVTGTIDEQKRDFSTNFTWWNNTDKWWKIYPPIVVGTHGQAVTFSQEENQLAYEESTGTRVTPESLYEAQLEKRLGAVPAWLRALK
;
A
#
# COMPACT_ATOMS: atom_id res chain seq x y z
N VAL A 1 -12.39 -6.43 -0.69
CA VAL A 1 -12.65 -4.98 -0.70
C VAL A 1 -13.94 -4.70 -1.41
N THR A 2 -14.73 -3.82 -0.92
CA THR A 2 -16.07 -3.56 -1.40
C THR A 2 -16.19 -2.17 -1.99
N ASP A 3 -17.13 -2.03 -2.92
CA ASP A 3 -17.54 -0.74 -3.41
C ASP A 3 -18.10 0.14 -2.28
N LYS A 4 -17.76 1.42 -2.31
CA LYS A 4 -18.34 2.45 -1.44
C LYS A 4 -18.19 2.17 0.06
N SER A 5 -17.14 1.48 0.46
CA SER A 5 -16.89 1.27 1.87
C SER A 5 -16.44 2.56 2.56
N ASN A 6 -16.99 2.78 3.73
CA ASN A 6 -16.64 3.90 4.61
C ASN A 6 -15.89 3.37 5.84
N GLY A 7 -14.62 3.19 5.70
CA GLY A 7 -13.78 2.61 6.73
C GLY A 7 -13.91 1.08 6.76
N PHE A 8 -12.88 0.43 6.30
CA PHE A 8 -12.83 -1.02 6.21
C PHE A 8 -11.46 -1.49 6.69
N LEU A 9 -11.48 -2.47 7.58
CA LEU A 9 -10.28 -3.10 8.10
C LEU A 9 -10.09 -4.47 7.43
N ILE A 10 -8.93 -4.68 6.86
CA ILE A 10 -8.48 -5.99 6.41
C ILE A 10 -7.33 -6.41 7.31
N ASP A 11 -7.51 -7.51 8.00
CA ASP A 11 -6.45 -8.24 8.68
C ASP A 11 -6.40 -9.64 8.07
N ASN A 12 -5.31 -9.94 7.43
CA ASN A 12 -5.12 -11.24 6.78
C ASN A 12 -3.76 -11.83 7.15
N LYS A 13 -3.80 -12.86 7.96
CA LYS A 13 -2.61 -13.63 8.36
C LYS A 13 -2.23 -14.71 7.34
N ASN A 14 -3.00 -14.85 6.27
CA ASN A 14 -2.66 -15.77 5.21
C ASN A 14 -1.56 -15.16 4.34
N VAL A 15 -0.57 -15.95 4.07
CA VAL A 15 0.51 -15.61 3.14
C VAL A 15 0.10 -16.11 1.76
N TYR A 16 0.13 -15.24 0.78
CA TYR A 16 -0.05 -15.65 -0.62
C TYR A 16 1.18 -16.42 -1.08
N GLU A 17 0.96 -17.51 -1.81
CA GLU A 17 2.06 -18.29 -2.35
C GLU A 17 2.89 -17.46 -3.33
N GLN A 18 4.19 -17.48 -3.11
CA GLN A 18 5.15 -16.84 -4.01
C GLN A 18 5.10 -17.49 -5.40
N GLY A 19 5.17 -16.68 -6.43
CA GLY A 19 5.17 -17.18 -7.81
C GLY A 19 3.79 -17.54 -8.35
N ALA A 20 2.72 -17.24 -7.62
CA ALA A 20 1.35 -17.45 -8.08
C ALA A 20 0.89 -16.43 -9.13
N GLY A 21 1.74 -15.50 -9.52
CA GLY A 21 1.41 -14.43 -10.48
C GLY A 21 0.40 -13.43 -9.94
N GLN A 22 0.36 -13.26 -8.63
CA GLN A 22 -0.60 -12.41 -7.94
C GLN A 22 -0.10 -10.97 -7.89
N TYR A 23 -0.06 -10.32 -9.02
CA TYR A 23 0.29 -8.91 -9.09
C TYR A 23 -0.58 -8.03 -8.20
N HIS A 24 -1.85 -8.40 -8.01
CA HIS A 24 -2.83 -7.68 -7.22
C HIS A 24 -3.15 -8.44 -5.94
N ALA A 25 -2.32 -8.29 -4.94
CA ALA A 25 -2.44 -9.07 -3.70
C ALA A 25 -3.62 -8.61 -2.84
N CYS A 26 -3.77 -7.31 -2.66
CA CYS A 26 -4.85 -6.70 -1.92
C CYS A 26 -5.03 -5.26 -2.40
N GLY A 27 -6.17 -4.66 -2.13
CA GLY A 27 -6.36 -3.30 -2.59
C GLY A 27 -7.72 -2.70 -2.29
N VAL A 28 -7.91 -1.54 -2.86
CA VAL A 28 -9.14 -0.77 -2.78
C VAL A 28 -9.63 -0.43 -4.18
N SER A 29 -10.92 -0.27 -4.32
CA SER A 29 -11.49 0.12 -5.61
C SER A 29 -12.73 0.99 -5.45
N LYS A 30 -13.16 1.57 -6.54
CA LYS A 30 -14.37 2.39 -6.63
C LYS A 30 -14.28 3.59 -5.69
N GLN A 31 -15.34 3.90 -5.01
CA GLN A 31 -15.45 5.05 -4.13
C GLN A 31 -15.18 4.69 -2.66
N SER A 32 -14.26 3.76 -2.41
CA SER A 32 -13.85 3.40 -1.05
C SER A 32 -13.24 4.59 -0.33
N ILE A 33 -13.64 4.81 0.91
CA ILE A 33 -13.15 5.91 1.76
C ILE A 33 -12.78 5.38 3.13
N GLY A 34 -11.58 5.72 3.60
CA GLY A 34 -11.14 5.37 4.94
C GLY A 34 -10.83 3.88 5.13
N ALA A 35 -10.41 3.20 4.06
CA ALA A 35 -9.99 1.81 4.14
C ALA A 35 -8.67 1.68 4.89
N VAL A 36 -8.59 0.71 5.80
CA VAL A 36 -7.36 0.33 6.48
C VAL A 36 -7.05 -1.14 6.13
N ILE A 37 -5.89 -1.36 5.57
CA ILE A 37 -5.33 -2.68 5.28
C ILE A 37 -4.20 -2.86 6.30
N TRP A 38 -4.44 -3.72 7.29
CA TRP A 38 -3.65 -3.80 8.50
C TRP A 38 -3.10 -5.22 8.71
N ASN A 39 -1.79 -5.33 8.94
CA ASN A 39 -1.08 -6.59 9.17
C ASN A 39 -1.31 -7.65 8.07
N VAL A 40 -1.39 -7.22 6.83
CA VAL A 40 -1.56 -8.14 5.69
C VAL A 40 -0.20 -8.53 5.14
N ASP A 41 0.00 -9.83 4.94
CA ASP A 41 1.15 -10.38 4.25
C ASP A 41 0.75 -10.85 2.85
N TRP A 42 1.59 -10.53 1.85
CA TRP A 42 1.43 -11.03 0.48
C TRP A 42 2.77 -11.45 -0.12
N GLY A 43 2.74 -12.14 -1.23
CA GLY A 43 3.94 -12.67 -1.89
C GLY A 43 4.92 -11.60 -2.35
N THR A 44 6.16 -12.03 -2.54
CA THR A 44 7.26 -11.16 -3.00
C THR A 44 7.08 -10.65 -4.43
N ASP A 45 6.26 -11.33 -5.22
CA ASP A 45 5.91 -11.03 -6.62
C ASP A 45 4.54 -10.32 -6.76
N GLY A 46 3.96 -9.90 -5.66
CA GLY A 46 2.70 -9.16 -5.62
C GLY A 46 2.88 -7.71 -5.20
N CYS A 47 1.85 -6.93 -5.42
CA CYS A 47 1.75 -5.55 -4.97
C CYS A 47 0.31 -5.27 -4.54
N PHE A 48 0.13 -4.31 -3.64
CA PHE A 48 -1.20 -3.77 -3.44
C PHE A 48 -1.67 -3.02 -4.70
N GLU A 49 -2.96 -2.91 -4.85
CA GLU A 49 -3.56 -2.17 -5.96
C GLU A 49 -4.60 -1.17 -5.46
N SER A 50 -4.58 0.00 -6.05
CA SER A 50 -5.69 0.91 -6.01
C SER A 50 -6.39 0.87 -7.36
N HIS A 51 -7.50 0.12 -7.44
CA HIS A 51 -8.16 -0.18 -8.71
C HIS A 51 -9.40 0.68 -8.89
N ALA A 52 -9.33 1.57 -9.85
CA ALA A 52 -10.47 2.31 -10.37
C ALA A 52 -11.16 3.34 -9.45
N THR A 53 -11.63 4.36 -10.11
CA THR A 53 -12.66 5.33 -9.69
C THR A 53 -12.51 5.90 -8.27
N GLN A 54 -11.33 6.43 -7.98
CA GLN A 54 -11.14 7.43 -6.93
C GLN A 54 -11.34 6.96 -5.48
N PRO A 55 -10.79 5.80 -5.04
CA PRO A 55 -10.61 5.53 -3.63
C PRO A 55 -9.83 6.68 -2.97
N ARG A 56 -10.03 6.89 -1.69
CA ARG A 56 -9.30 7.91 -0.93
C ARG A 56 -9.20 7.59 0.54
N ALA A 57 -8.24 8.22 1.22
CA ALA A 57 -7.97 8.00 2.63
C ALA A 57 -7.73 6.51 2.94
N THR A 58 -6.80 5.90 2.20
CA THR A 58 -6.42 4.50 2.37
C THR A 58 -5.13 4.40 3.15
N LEU A 59 -5.08 3.53 4.12
CA LEU A 59 -3.90 3.24 4.91
C LEU A 59 -3.49 1.77 4.74
N PHE A 60 -2.29 1.55 4.23
CA PHE A 60 -1.58 0.26 4.33
C PHE A 60 -0.68 0.34 5.56
N ASP A 61 -0.99 -0.43 6.59
CA ASP A 61 -0.41 -0.30 7.92
C ASP A 61 0.25 -1.60 8.39
N ASN A 62 1.55 -1.53 8.63
CA ASN A 62 2.34 -2.65 9.13
C ASN A 62 2.21 -3.93 8.27
N CYS A 63 2.14 -3.74 6.97
CA CYS A 63 2.01 -4.83 6.00
C CYS A 63 3.39 -5.38 5.60
N SER A 64 3.38 -6.56 4.98
CA SER A 64 4.57 -7.21 4.44
C SER A 64 4.30 -7.76 3.06
N GLY A 65 5.18 -7.51 2.10
CA GLY A 65 5.02 -8.03 0.75
C GLY A 65 5.88 -7.36 -0.30
N GLY A 66 5.73 -7.79 -1.52
CA GLY A 66 6.47 -7.26 -2.66
C GLY A 66 5.98 -5.89 -3.12
N LEU A 67 6.78 -5.28 -3.95
CA LEU A 67 6.44 -4.11 -4.75
C LEU A 67 6.68 -4.43 -6.22
N VAL A 68 5.68 -4.17 -7.05
CA VAL A 68 5.77 -4.34 -8.50
C VAL A 68 5.76 -2.97 -9.15
N ARG A 69 6.80 -2.67 -9.90
CA ARG A 69 6.94 -1.38 -10.59
C ARG A 69 5.77 -1.17 -11.55
N TYR A 70 5.21 0.02 -11.55
CA TYR A 70 4.06 0.45 -12.37
C TYR A 70 2.74 -0.28 -12.10
N HIS A 71 2.62 -0.95 -10.96
CA HIS A 71 1.49 -1.85 -10.73
C HIS A 71 0.57 -1.44 -9.57
N ALA A 72 0.68 -0.22 -9.08
CA ALA A 72 -0.11 0.25 -7.95
C ALA A 72 -1.50 0.80 -8.34
N GLY A 73 -1.78 0.92 -9.62
CA GLY A 73 -3.06 1.46 -10.12
C GLY A 73 -3.81 0.51 -11.05
N GLY A 74 -4.97 0.93 -11.51
CA GLY A 74 -5.87 0.19 -12.40
C GLY A 74 -5.95 0.78 -13.81
N ALA A 75 -7.08 0.62 -14.49
CA ALA A 75 -7.27 1.01 -15.87
C ALA A 75 -7.26 2.52 -16.11
N GLU A 76 -6.86 2.93 -17.30
CA GLU A 76 -6.74 4.33 -17.72
C GLU A 76 -8.07 5.08 -17.68
N ASP A 77 -9.11 4.48 -18.19
CA ASP A 77 -10.44 5.08 -18.27
C ASP A 77 -11.10 5.29 -16.91
N GLU A 78 -10.50 4.73 -15.87
CA GLU A 78 -10.94 4.85 -14.49
C GLU A 78 -9.99 5.69 -13.61
N ALA A 79 -9.05 6.38 -14.22
CA ALA A 79 -8.11 7.26 -13.50
C ALA A 79 -8.81 8.52 -12.94
N PRO A 80 -8.30 9.09 -11.83
CA PRO A 80 -7.20 8.58 -11.03
C PRO A 80 -7.61 7.34 -10.24
N ASN A 81 -6.75 6.35 -10.20
CA ASN A 81 -7.03 5.11 -9.52
C ASN A 81 -6.96 5.23 -7.99
N HIS A 82 -6.38 6.29 -7.49
CA HIS A 82 -6.49 6.76 -6.11
C HIS A 82 -6.48 8.29 -6.10
N LEU A 83 -7.43 8.91 -5.40
CA LEU A 83 -7.62 10.36 -5.48
C LEU A 83 -6.76 11.13 -4.46
N SER A 84 -6.74 10.70 -3.19
CA SER A 84 -6.00 11.42 -2.16
C SER A 84 -5.73 10.57 -0.93
N ASP A 85 -4.72 10.97 -0.14
CA ASP A 85 -4.44 10.44 1.18
C ASP A 85 -4.16 8.92 1.19
N LEU A 86 -3.41 8.43 0.19
CA LEU A 86 -2.83 7.10 0.23
C LEU A 86 -1.62 7.14 1.17
N THR A 87 -1.66 6.36 2.23
CA THR A 87 -0.59 6.29 3.22
C THR A 87 -0.08 4.85 3.34
N ILE A 88 1.22 4.70 3.30
CA ILE A 88 1.92 3.44 3.51
C ILE A 88 2.81 3.60 4.74
N TRP A 89 2.50 2.84 5.79
CA TRP A 89 3.16 2.93 7.08
C TRP A 89 3.81 1.61 7.46
N ASN A 90 5.12 1.62 7.69
CA ASN A 90 5.91 0.46 8.10
C ASN A 90 5.74 -0.76 7.19
N LEU A 91 5.77 -0.57 5.87
CA LEU A 91 5.76 -1.68 4.93
C LEU A 91 7.10 -2.43 4.98
N ASN A 92 7.05 -3.72 5.29
CA ASN A 92 8.17 -4.64 5.14
C ASN A 92 8.22 -5.13 3.68
N VAL A 93 9.13 -4.56 2.90
CA VAL A 93 9.32 -4.97 1.50
C VAL A 93 10.05 -6.31 1.46
N THR A 94 9.45 -7.31 0.87
CA THR A 94 10.00 -8.66 0.76
C THR A 94 10.53 -8.99 -0.64
N GLY A 95 10.21 -8.18 -1.62
CA GLY A 95 10.70 -8.30 -3.01
C GLY A 95 10.34 -7.07 -3.82
N THR A 96 11.16 -6.78 -4.82
CA THR A 96 10.91 -5.70 -5.78
C THR A 96 11.13 -6.23 -7.18
N ILE A 97 10.07 -6.24 -7.99
CA ILE A 97 10.12 -6.73 -9.36
C ILE A 97 9.50 -5.71 -10.32
N ASP A 98 9.89 -5.80 -11.58
CA ASP A 98 9.19 -5.13 -12.67
C ASP A 98 8.15 -6.07 -13.32
N GLU A 99 7.42 -5.58 -14.30
CA GLU A 99 6.41 -6.36 -15.02
C GLU A 99 6.98 -7.57 -15.77
N GLN A 100 8.29 -7.59 -16.04
CA GLN A 100 8.99 -8.73 -16.60
C GLN A 100 9.57 -9.68 -15.54
N LYS A 101 9.16 -9.51 -14.28
CA LYS A 101 9.62 -10.31 -13.12
C LYS A 101 11.14 -10.25 -12.87
N ARG A 102 11.76 -9.12 -13.20
CA ARG A 102 13.17 -8.86 -12.90
C ARG A 102 13.29 -8.09 -11.61
N ASP A 103 14.24 -8.49 -10.77
CA ASP A 103 14.53 -7.78 -9.53
C ASP A 103 15.06 -6.38 -9.83
N PHE A 104 14.61 -5.40 -9.05
CA PHE A 104 15.21 -4.08 -9.04
C PHE A 104 15.09 -3.48 -7.63
N SER A 105 16.06 -2.65 -7.25
CA SER A 105 16.13 -2.06 -5.91
C SER A 105 16.13 -0.54 -5.90
N THR A 106 16.26 0.09 -7.06
CA THR A 106 16.42 1.54 -7.17
C THR A 106 15.38 2.16 -8.09
N ASN A 107 15.00 3.40 -7.80
CA ASN A 107 14.03 4.16 -8.60
C ASN A 107 12.69 3.45 -8.78
N PHE A 108 12.12 2.98 -7.67
CA PHE A 108 10.76 2.47 -7.68
C PHE A 108 9.80 3.59 -8.07
N THR A 109 8.97 3.31 -9.05
CA THR A 109 7.91 4.19 -9.50
C THR A 109 6.57 3.50 -9.34
N TRP A 110 5.60 4.21 -8.80
CA TRP A 110 4.24 3.70 -8.59
C TRP A 110 3.49 3.53 -9.89
N TRP A 111 3.74 4.42 -10.84
CA TRP A 111 3.14 4.42 -12.18
C TRP A 111 4.14 4.91 -13.21
N ASN A 112 3.84 4.63 -14.47
CA ASN A 112 4.63 5.11 -15.59
C ASN A 112 4.17 6.52 -15.99
N ASN A 113 5.03 7.50 -15.82
CA ASN A 113 4.74 8.89 -16.18
C ASN A 113 4.52 9.10 -17.68
N THR A 114 5.05 8.21 -18.54
CA THR A 114 4.90 8.33 -19.98
C THR A 114 3.54 7.84 -20.46
N ASP A 115 3.00 6.81 -19.82
CA ASP A 115 1.73 6.18 -20.24
C ASP A 115 0.51 6.80 -19.56
N LYS A 116 0.67 7.46 -18.43
CA LYS A 116 -0.36 8.17 -17.65
C LYS A 116 -1.54 7.32 -17.14
N TRP A 117 -1.53 6.03 -17.34
CA TRP A 117 -2.68 5.15 -17.06
C TRP A 117 -2.89 4.87 -15.60
N TRP A 118 -1.83 4.65 -14.89
CA TRP A 118 -1.80 4.16 -13.52
C TRP A 118 -1.83 5.30 -12.52
N LYS A 119 -2.48 6.38 -12.86
CA LYS A 119 -2.36 7.61 -12.10
C LYS A 119 -3.05 7.49 -10.76
N ILE A 120 -2.24 7.34 -9.74
CA ILE A 120 -2.65 7.61 -8.36
C ILE A 120 -2.06 8.96 -7.95
N TYR A 121 -2.76 9.69 -7.09
CA TYR A 121 -2.16 10.87 -6.48
C TYR A 121 -1.02 10.44 -5.55
N PRO A 122 0.03 11.26 -5.43
CA PRO A 122 1.26 10.89 -4.73
C PRO A 122 1.00 10.36 -3.33
N PRO A 123 1.51 9.18 -2.97
CA PRO A 123 1.34 8.61 -1.65
C PRO A 123 2.27 9.23 -0.61
N ILE A 124 1.91 9.06 0.65
CA ILE A 124 2.76 9.26 1.82
C ILE A 124 3.37 7.91 2.17
N VAL A 125 4.70 7.85 2.25
CA VAL A 125 5.44 6.61 2.55
C VAL A 125 6.33 6.84 3.76
N VAL A 126 6.12 6.07 4.82
CA VAL A 126 6.87 6.20 6.08
C VAL A 126 7.28 4.83 6.62
N GLY A 127 8.56 4.69 6.96
CA GLY A 127 9.07 3.51 7.64
C GLY A 127 9.18 2.25 6.78
N THR A 128 9.24 2.38 5.46
CA THR A 128 9.47 1.24 4.56
C THR A 128 10.81 0.58 4.88
N HIS A 129 10.82 -0.73 5.09
CA HIS A 129 12.00 -1.48 5.50
C HIS A 129 12.04 -2.87 4.84
N GLY A 130 12.95 -3.75 5.26
CA GLY A 130 13.17 -5.06 4.64
C GLY A 130 14.14 -4.97 3.47
N GLN A 131 13.75 -5.42 2.28
CA GLN A 131 14.59 -5.26 1.09
C GLN A 131 14.79 -3.78 0.78
N ALA A 132 16.02 -3.40 0.48
CA ALA A 132 16.32 -2.00 0.14
C ALA A 132 15.57 -1.57 -1.13
N VAL A 133 14.87 -0.47 -1.04
CA VAL A 133 14.17 0.17 -2.14
C VAL A 133 14.41 1.68 -2.08
N THR A 134 14.57 2.30 -3.22
CA THR A 134 14.64 3.76 -3.35
C THR A 134 13.45 4.21 -4.20
N PHE A 135 12.65 5.10 -3.67
CA PHE A 135 11.51 5.64 -4.41
C PHE A 135 11.94 6.77 -5.34
N SER A 136 11.34 6.79 -6.53
CA SER A 136 11.58 7.86 -7.48
C SER A 136 11.10 9.21 -6.93
N GLN A 137 11.92 10.22 -7.10
CA GLN A 137 11.62 11.61 -6.74
C GLN A 137 11.05 12.40 -7.94
N GLU A 138 10.70 11.73 -9.02
CA GLU A 138 10.05 12.36 -10.15
C GLU A 138 8.69 12.96 -9.75
N GLU A 139 8.24 13.92 -10.51
CA GLU A 139 6.97 14.60 -10.27
C GLU A 139 5.81 13.62 -10.08
N ASN A 140 5.03 13.86 -9.04
CA ASN A 140 3.85 13.07 -8.69
C ASN A 140 4.09 11.61 -8.26
N GLN A 141 5.32 11.19 -7.98
CA GLN A 141 5.58 9.85 -7.47
C GLN A 141 5.37 9.76 -5.95
N LEU A 142 5.74 10.80 -5.20
CA LEU A 142 5.61 10.87 -3.74
C LEU A 142 5.07 12.22 -3.28
N ALA A 143 4.18 12.22 -2.28
CA ALA A 143 3.81 13.42 -1.54
C ALA A 143 4.76 13.65 -0.36
N TYR A 144 5.17 12.57 0.29
CA TYR A 144 6.06 12.61 1.43
C TYR A 144 6.76 11.25 1.61
N GLU A 145 8.02 11.30 2.01
CA GLU A 145 8.83 10.13 2.33
C GLU A 145 9.61 10.37 3.61
N GLU A 146 9.60 9.38 4.51
CA GLU A 146 10.38 9.41 5.75
C GLU A 146 10.84 8.01 6.16
N SER A 147 12.07 7.93 6.69
CA SER A 147 12.62 6.73 7.30
C SER A 147 12.65 5.51 6.38
N THR A 148 12.94 5.71 5.09
CA THR A 148 13.17 4.60 4.16
C THR A 148 14.37 3.78 4.61
N GLY A 149 14.17 2.47 4.71
CA GLY A 149 15.13 1.50 5.23
C GLY A 149 15.00 1.24 6.73
N THR A 150 14.14 1.95 7.46
CA THR A 150 14.05 1.82 8.93
C THR A 150 12.60 1.89 9.40
N ARG A 151 12.19 0.92 10.19
CA ARG A 151 10.88 0.96 10.87
C ARG A 151 10.75 2.19 11.76
N VAL A 152 9.54 2.72 11.83
CA VAL A 152 9.21 3.85 12.72
C VAL A 152 8.27 3.44 13.85
N THR A 153 8.21 4.28 14.87
CA THR A 153 7.26 4.17 15.98
C THR A 153 6.18 5.24 15.82
N PRO A 154 4.90 4.94 16.01
CA PRO A 154 4.35 3.64 16.43
C PRO A 154 4.45 2.57 15.34
N GLU A 155 4.48 1.29 15.74
CA GLU A 155 4.53 0.16 14.82
C GLU A 155 3.33 0.16 13.88
N SER A 156 2.14 0.39 14.41
CA SER A 156 0.89 0.56 13.66
C SER A 156 0.34 1.97 13.88
N LEU A 157 0.20 2.70 12.80
CA LEU A 157 -0.42 4.02 12.81
C LEU A 157 -1.92 3.92 13.16
N TYR A 158 -2.60 2.90 12.64
CA TYR A 158 -4.02 2.66 12.90
C TYR A 158 -4.29 2.44 14.38
N GLU A 159 -3.52 1.56 15.02
CA GLU A 159 -3.68 1.29 16.46
C GLU A 159 -3.40 2.54 17.30
N ALA A 160 -2.36 3.28 16.98
CA ALA A 160 -2.04 4.52 17.68
C ALA A 160 -3.14 5.59 17.52
N GLN A 161 -3.75 5.67 16.35
CA GLN A 161 -4.89 6.56 16.12
C GLN A 161 -6.13 6.12 16.91
N LEU A 162 -6.39 4.81 17.00
CA LEU A 162 -7.47 4.28 17.82
C LEU A 162 -7.23 4.55 19.30
N GLU A 163 -6.04 4.28 19.79
CA GLU A 163 -5.67 4.53 21.17
C GLU A 163 -5.85 6.02 21.54
N LYS A 164 -5.35 6.91 20.69
CA LYS A 164 -5.51 8.35 20.88
C LYS A 164 -6.96 8.80 20.89
N ARG A 165 -7.81 8.23 20.05
CA ARG A 165 -9.21 8.60 19.89
C ARG A 165 -10.12 7.97 20.97
N LEU A 166 -9.86 6.74 21.36
CA LEU A 166 -10.73 5.94 22.22
C LEU A 166 -10.18 5.74 23.63
N GLY A 167 -8.95 6.17 23.90
CA GLY A 167 -8.24 5.96 25.16
C GLY A 167 -7.58 4.59 25.28
N ALA A 168 -7.85 3.67 24.38
CA ALA A 168 -7.20 2.36 24.31
C ALA A 168 -7.42 1.72 22.93
N VAL A 169 -6.55 0.80 22.57
CA VAL A 169 -6.80 -0.11 21.43
C VAL A 169 -7.96 -1.03 21.80
N PRO A 170 -9.01 -1.14 20.98
CA PRO A 170 -10.17 -1.97 21.27
C PRO A 170 -9.81 -3.45 21.50
N ALA A 171 -10.51 -4.09 22.44
CA ALA A 171 -10.25 -5.49 22.78
C ALA A 171 -10.43 -6.44 21.58
N TRP A 172 -11.42 -6.16 20.74
CA TRP A 172 -11.66 -6.97 19.54
C TRP A 172 -10.49 -6.89 18.53
N LEU A 173 -9.84 -5.74 18.42
CA LEU A 173 -8.67 -5.59 17.53
C LEU A 173 -7.46 -6.34 18.10
N ARG A 174 -7.27 -6.27 19.42
CA ARG A 174 -6.22 -7.04 20.09
C ARG A 174 -6.40 -8.54 19.96
N ALA A 175 -7.64 -9.02 19.90
CA ALA A 175 -7.95 -10.43 19.75
C ALA A 175 -7.67 -10.96 18.33
N LEU A 176 -7.45 -10.09 17.34
CA LEU A 176 -7.05 -10.47 15.99
C LEU A 176 -5.53 -10.65 15.83
N LYS A 177 -4.74 -10.20 16.77
CA LYS A 177 -3.28 -10.41 16.81
C LYS A 177 -2.92 -11.77 17.39
#